data_01f065885062d6994d37cecf70f45b3f
#
_entry.id   01f065885062d6994d37cecf70f45b3f
#
_cell.length_a   1.000
_cell.length_b   1.000
_cell.length_c   1.000
_cell.angle_alpha   90.00
_cell.angle_beta   90.00
_cell.angle_gamma   90.00
#
_symmetry.space_group_name_H-M   'P 1'
#
loop_
_entity.id
_entity.type
_entity.pdbx_description
1 polymer ?
#
loop_
_entity_poly.entity_id
_entity_poly.type
_entity_poly.pdbx_seq_one_letter_code
_entity_poly.pdbx_strand_id
1 'polypeptide(L)'
;MTMDFKLSSIEEAVKDFKEGKFVIVVDDEDRENEGDLIIAAEKITPEKVNFMLKNARGLLCAPITMERCKELDLPHQVTDNTSLLGTPFTVTIDKLEGCATGVSAHDRAETIKALADPASKPETFGRPGHVNPLYAQDNGVLRRSGHTEATIDLCRMAGLYPAGALMEIMNEDGTMARMPQLQEMAREWNMKIITIKDLIAYRIRKESLIEVGNEVDMPTLYGHFKLIPFRQKSNGLEHMALVKGEWDEDEPILTRVHSSCATGDILGSMRCDCGEQLHKAMEMIEREGKGVLIYMQQEGRGIGLMNKIAAYKLQEEGMDTVDANVHLGFKPDERDYGCGAQMLRHLGVHKMRLMTNNPTKRVGLEAYGLEIVENVPIEISPNPYDYKYLKTKQERMGHELHLR
;
A
#
# COMPACT_ATOMS: atom_id res chain seq x y z
N MET A 1 -12.42 12.17 34.94
CA MET A 1 -11.15 12.57 34.29
C MET A 1 -10.77 11.47 33.31
N THR A 2 -11.11 11.61 32.08
CA THR A 2 -10.60 10.74 30.99
C THR A 2 -9.10 11.07 30.84
N MET A 3 -8.23 10.21 31.39
CA MET A 3 -6.81 10.28 31.04
C MET A 3 -6.71 10.05 29.55
N ASP A 4 -6.18 11.02 28.82
CA ASP A 4 -5.83 10.84 27.41
C ASP A 4 -4.92 9.61 27.29
N PHE A 5 -5.42 8.56 26.67
CA PHE A 5 -4.64 7.36 26.42
C PHE A 5 -3.66 7.66 25.28
N LYS A 6 -2.39 7.72 25.62
CA LYS A 6 -1.33 7.92 24.62
C LYS A 6 -1.01 6.60 23.93
N LEU A 7 -1.13 6.57 22.59
CA LEU A 7 -0.64 5.45 21.76
C LEU A 7 0.85 5.21 22.04
N SER A 8 1.27 3.96 21.93
CA SER A 8 2.68 3.59 22.11
C SER A 8 3.51 4.05 20.90
N SER A 9 4.80 4.33 21.11
CA SER A 9 5.69 4.57 19.99
C SER A 9 5.95 3.28 19.21
N ILE A 10 6.31 3.41 17.93
CA ILE A 10 6.63 2.25 17.08
C ILE A 10 7.87 1.52 17.63
N GLU A 11 8.86 2.26 18.15
CA GLU A 11 10.05 1.68 18.76
C GLU A 11 9.73 0.81 19.99
N GLU A 12 8.82 1.27 20.86
CA GLU A 12 8.37 0.49 22.02
C GLU A 12 7.64 -0.78 21.59
N ALA A 13 6.75 -0.66 20.59
CA ALA A 13 6.01 -1.80 20.03
C ALA A 13 6.96 -2.83 19.39
N VAL A 14 7.92 -2.39 18.58
CA VAL A 14 8.95 -3.26 17.97
C VAL A 14 9.79 -3.97 19.02
N LYS A 15 10.17 -3.27 20.12
CA LYS A 15 10.90 -3.89 21.21
C LYS A 15 10.10 -5.01 21.88
N ASP A 16 8.85 -4.75 22.24
CA ASP A 16 7.97 -5.75 22.86
C ASP A 16 7.71 -6.92 21.89
N PHE A 17 7.51 -6.63 20.60
CA PHE A 17 7.33 -7.63 19.56
C PHE A 17 8.56 -8.54 19.42
N LYS A 18 9.77 -7.99 19.44
CA LYS A 18 11.04 -8.73 19.44
C LYS A 18 11.17 -9.66 20.64
N GLU A 19 10.72 -9.23 21.82
CA GLU A 19 10.66 -10.02 23.04
C GLU A 19 9.58 -11.11 23.00
N GLY A 20 8.77 -11.15 21.95
CA GLY A 20 7.68 -12.11 21.77
C GLY A 20 6.40 -11.77 22.52
N LYS A 21 6.20 -10.50 22.86
CA LYS A 21 4.93 -9.99 23.38
C LYS A 21 3.99 -9.67 22.22
N PHE A 22 2.69 -9.67 22.52
CA PHE A 22 1.69 -9.18 21.59
C PHE A 22 1.74 -7.66 21.44
N VAL A 23 1.35 -7.20 20.27
CA VAL A 23 1.06 -5.80 19.99
C VAL A 23 -0.33 -5.70 19.39
N ILE A 24 -1.11 -4.71 19.84
CA ILE A 24 -2.39 -4.37 19.22
C ILE A 24 -2.09 -3.36 18.10
N VAL A 25 -2.51 -3.66 16.90
CA VAL A 25 -2.38 -2.79 15.74
C VAL A 25 -3.76 -2.40 15.25
N VAL A 26 -3.99 -1.10 15.05
CA VAL A 26 -5.29 -0.55 14.65
C VAL A 26 -5.15 0.09 13.28
N ASP A 27 -6.07 -0.19 12.38
CA ASP A 27 -6.12 0.43 11.07
C ASP A 27 -6.97 1.72 11.04
N ASP A 28 -7.13 2.30 9.86
CA ASP A 28 -7.82 3.56 9.68
C ASP A 28 -9.34 3.39 9.83
N GLU A 29 -10.01 4.45 10.34
CA GLU A 29 -11.47 4.49 10.49
C GLU A 29 -12.21 4.35 9.16
N ASP A 30 -11.58 4.81 8.07
CA ASP A 30 -12.12 4.75 6.71
C ASP A 30 -11.84 3.40 6.02
N ARG A 31 -11.13 2.45 6.69
CA ARG A 31 -10.83 1.11 6.14
C ARG A 31 -11.68 0.02 6.82
N GLU A 32 -11.15 -0.71 7.80
CA GLU A 32 -11.88 -1.73 8.59
C GLU A 32 -12.31 -1.14 9.94
N ASN A 33 -11.54 -0.16 10.42
CA ASN A 33 -11.67 0.43 11.74
C ASN A 33 -11.60 -0.63 12.84
N GLU A 34 -10.65 -1.55 12.73
CA GLU A 34 -10.49 -2.72 13.61
C GLU A 34 -9.12 -2.71 14.29
N GLY A 35 -8.99 -3.49 15.34
CA GLY A 35 -7.73 -3.75 16.00
C GLY A 35 -7.42 -5.24 16.00
N ASP A 36 -6.19 -5.59 15.59
CA ASP A 36 -5.70 -6.96 15.59
C ASP A 36 -4.66 -7.19 16.67
N LEU A 37 -4.73 -8.35 17.29
CA LEU A 37 -3.70 -8.87 18.19
C LEU A 37 -2.64 -9.58 17.34
N ILE A 38 -1.42 -9.05 17.34
CA ILE A 38 -0.35 -9.49 16.43
C ILE A 38 0.87 -9.99 17.20
N ILE A 39 1.51 -11.06 16.68
CA ILE A 39 2.77 -11.61 17.21
C ILE A 39 3.61 -12.27 16.10
N ALA A 40 4.94 -12.30 16.26
CA ALA A 40 5.82 -13.01 15.33
C ALA A 40 5.63 -14.53 15.43
N ALA A 41 5.65 -15.25 14.29
CA ALA A 41 5.50 -16.69 14.23
C ALA A 41 6.58 -17.45 15.01
N GLU A 42 7.83 -16.97 15.00
CA GLU A 42 8.91 -17.55 15.79
C GLU A 42 8.68 -17.48 17.33
N LYS A 43 7.80 -16.60 17.77
CA LYS A 43 7.51 -16.33 19.18
C LYS A 43 6.17 -16.89 19.66
N ILE A 44 5.41 -17.51 18.76
CA ILE A 44 4.11 -18.12 19.09
C ILE A 44 4.29 -19.33 20.00
N THR A 45 3.38 -19.56 20.92
CA THR A 45 3.31 -20.74 21.77
C THR A 45 1.87 -21.22 21.90
N PRO A 46 1.61 -22.46 22.34
CA PRO A 46 0.24 -22.92 22.58
C PRO A 46 -0.56 -22.02 23.53
N GLU A 47 0.09 -21.49 24.59
CA GLU A 47 -0.55 -20.59 25.54
C GLU A 47 -0.96 -19.27 24.88
N LYS A 48 -0.13 -18.76 23.95
CA LYS A 48 -0.40 -17.54 23.21
C LYS A 48 -1.53 -17.72 22.19
N VAL A 49 -1.55 -18.85 21.47
CA VAL A 49 -2.69 -19.20 20.61
C VAL A 49 -3.97 -19.29 21.45
N ASN A 50 -3.92 -19.95 22.60
CA ASN A 50 -5.07 -20.05 23.49
C ASN A 50 -5.49 -18.67 24.03
N PHE A 51 -4.55 -17.77 24.31
CA PHE A 51 -4.84 -16.39 24.70
C PHE A 51 -5.60 -15.64 23.59
N MET A 52 -5.11 -15.71 22.31
CA MET A 52 -5.78 -15.11 21.15
C MET A 52 -7.21 -15.62 21.03
N LEU A 53 -7.42 -16.94 21.07
CA LEU A 53 -8.74 -17.57 20.95
C LEU A 53 -9.72 -17.14 22.03
N LYS A 54 -9.25 -16.98 23.27
CA LYS A 54 -10.10 -16.60 24.42
C LYS A 54 -10.42 -15.12 24.43
N ASN A 55 -9.46 -14.28 24.08
CA ASN A 55 -9.54 -12.86 24.33
C ASN A 55 -9.81 -12.03 23.07
N ALA A 56 -9.17 -12.35 21.93
CA ALA A 56 -9.41 -11.65 20.68
C ALA A 56 -10.67 -12.18 19.96
N ARG A 57 -10.89 -13.48 19.89
CA ARG A 57 -12.12 -14.15 19.38
C ARG A 57 -12.33 -14.09 17.87
N GLY A 58 -11.44 -13.43 17.10
CA GLY A 58 -11.49 -13.33 15.65
C GLY A 58 -11.01 -14.58 14.92
N LEU A 59 -10.65 -14.45 13.66
CA LEU A 59 -10.11 -15.52 12.84
C LEU A 59 -8.58 -15.59 13.01
N LEU A 60 -8.06 -16.74 13.43
CA LEU A 60 -6.61 -16.92 13.51
C LEU A 60 -6.00 -17.01 12.12
N CYS A 61 -5.26 -16.00 11.73
CA CYS A 61 -4.56 -15.91 10.47
C CYS A 61 -3.04 -15.89 10.65
N ALA A 62 -2.32 -16.29 9.61
CA ALA A 62 -0.87 -16.38 9.63
C ALA A 62 -0.27 -15.59 8.44
N PRO A 63 0.02 -14.30 8.58
CA PRO A 63 0.73 -13.52 7.57
C PRO A 63 2.11 -14.09 7.27
N ILE A 64 2.42 -14.24 5.98
CA ILE A 64 3.74 -14.61 5.44
C ILE A 64 4.03 -13.78 4.18
N THR A 65 5.26 -13.80 3.71
CA THR A 65 5.61 -13.12 2.46
C THR A 65 5.11 -13.89 1.23
N MET A 66 4.93 -13.21 0.11
CA MET A 66 4.57 -13.85 -1.16
C MET A 66 5.65 -14.86 -1.60
N GLU A 67 6.93 -14.55 -1.35
CA GLU A 67 8.05 -15.47 -1.61
C GLU A 67 7.88 -16.76 -0.81
N ARG A 68 7.57 -16.65 0.50
CA ARG A 68 7.35 -17.80 1.36
C ARG A 68 6.13 -18.63 0.94
N CYS A 69 5.05 -17.99 0.47
CA CYS A 69 3.92 -18.70 -0.12
C CYS A 69 4.34 -19.58 -1.31
N LYS A 70 5.19 -19.04 -2.20
CA LYS A 70 5.71 -19.78 -3.36
C LYS A 70 6.62 -20.95 -2.95
N GLU A 71 7.54 -20.72 -1.99
CA GLU A 71 8.43 -21.77 -1.47
C GLU A 71 7.66 -22.94 -0.87
N LEU A 72 6.56 -22.65 -0.18
CA LEU A 72 5.73 -23.64 0.48
C LEU A 72 4.59 -24.18 -0.38
N ASP A 73 4.50 -23.77 -1.66
CA ASP A 73 3.42 -24.14 -2.59
C ASP A 73 2.02 -23.88 -1.98
N LEU A 74 1.80 -22.65 -1.52
CA LEU A 74 0.54 -22.20 -0.95
C LEU A 74 -0.20 -21.28 -1.97
N PRO A 75 -1.02 -21.87 -2.87
CA PRO A 75 -1.78 -21.10 -3.83
C PRO A 75 -2.88 -20.27 -3.16
N HIS A 76 -3.38 -19.27 -3.88
CA HIS A 76 -4.56 -18.53 -3.46
C HIS A 76 -5.74 -19.47 -3.19
N GLN A 77 -6.54 -19.13 -2.19
CA GLN A 77 -7.73 -19.91 -1.84
C GLN A 77 -8.78 -19.91 -2.98
N VAL A 78 -8.83 -18.84 -3.75
CA VAL A 78 -9.71 -18.68 -4.91
C VAL A 78 -8.94 -18.05 -6.07
N THR A 79 -9.33 -18.38 -7.30
CA THR A 79 -8.77 -17.77 -8.51
C THR A 79 -9.30 -16.36 -8.77
N ASP A 80 -10.55 -16.12 -8.39
CA ASP A 80 -11.21 -14.81 -8.48
C ASP A 80 -11.60 -14.34 -7.07
N ASN A 81 -10.89 -13.34 -6.56
CA ASN A 81 -11.12 -12.80 -5.23
C ASN A 81 -12.13 -11.67 -5.28
N THR A 82 -13.37 -11.96 -4.89
CA THR A 82 -14.50 -11.00 -4.85
C THR A 82 -14.71 -10.39 -3.45
N SER A 83 -13.79 -10.62 -2.50
CA SER A 83 -13.92 -10.02 -1.15
C SER A 83 -13.77 -8.50 -1.20
N LEU A 84 -14.51 -7.79 -0.34
CA LEU A 84 -14.61 -6.33 -0.33
C LEU A 84 -13.23 -5.63 -0.31
N LEU A 85 -12.29 -6.14 0.49
CA LEU A 85 -10.95 -5.57 0.65
C LEU A 85 -9.85 -6.40 -0.02
N GLY A 86 -10.23 -7.41 -0.81
CA GLY A 86 -9.30 -8.28 -1.52
C GLY A 86 -8.35 -9.04 -0.57
N THR A 87 -8.85 -9.49 0.59
CA THR A 87 -8.05 -10.19 1.59
C THR A 87 -7.36 -11.42 0.98
N PRO A 88 -6.01 -11.50 1.05
CA PRO A 88 -5.22 -12.42 0.25
C PRO A 88 -5.06 -13.77 0.94
N PHE A 89 -6.15 -14.51 1.15
CA PHE A 89 -6.11 -15.86 1.69
C PHE A 89 -5.45 -16.84 0.72
N THR A 90 -4.61 -17.71 1.30
CA THR A 90 -4.14 -18.92 0.63
C THR A 90 -4.99 -20.12 1.06
N VAL A 91 -4.72 -21.30 0.50
CA VAL A 91 -5.29 -22.55 1.03
C VAL A 91 -4.93 -22.71 2.51
N THR A 92 -5.86 -23.21 3.32
CA THR A 92 -5.65 -23.48 4.74
C THR A 92 -4.72 -24.67 4.94
N ILE A 93 -3.97 -24.70 6.04
CA ILE A 93 -2.94 -25.71 6.30
C ILE A 93 -2.93 -26.19 7.74
N ASP A 94 -2.36 -27.37 7.93
CA ASP A 94 -1.91 -27.92 9.21
C ASP A 94 -0.55 -28.57 9.06
N LYS A 95 0.34 -28.41 10.04
CA LYS A 95 1.59 -29.16 10.11
C LYS A 95 1.29 -30.62 10.35
N LEU A 96 1.91 -31.51 9.58
CA LEU A 96 1.64 -32.97 9.65
C LEU A 96 2.39 -33.66 10.81
N GLU A 97 3.69 -33.39 10.92
CA GLU A 97 4.52 -34.03 11.93
C GLU A 97 4.41 -33.30 13.27
N GLY A 98 4.18 -34.07 14.35
CA GLY A 98 4.08 -33.57 15.71
C GLY A 98 2.74 -32.91 16.07
N CYS A 99 1.75 -32.98 15.18
CA CYS A 99 0.39 -32.49 15.39
C CYS A 99 -0.62 -33.63 15.34
N ALA A 100 -1.80 -33.41 15.96
CA ALA A 100 -2.89 -34.38 15.96
C ALA A 100 -3.91 -34.07 14.86
N THR A 101 -5.01 -33.38 15.23
CA THR A 101 -6.09 -33.03 14.28
C THR A 101 -6.00 -31.63 13.70
N GLY A 102 -4.99 -30.84 14.08
CA GLY A 102 -4.76 -29.48 13.61
C GLY A 102 -5.49 -28.39 14.39
N VAL A 103 -6.55 -28.70 15.13
CA VAL A 103 -7.44 -27.70 15.77
C VAL A 103 -6.91 -27.16 17.09
N SER A 104 -6.15 -27.99 17.84
CA SER A 104 -5.70 -27.59 19.19
C SER A 104 -4.82 -26.33 19.16
N ALA A 105 -4.74 -25.62 20.28
CA ALA A 105 -3.82 -24.48 20.41
C ALA A 105 -2.36 -24.91 20.18
N HIS A 106 -2.02 -26.13 20.55
CA HIS A 106 -0.71 -26.74 20.30
C HIS A 106 -0.46 -26.92 18.79
N ASP A 107 -1.37 -27.60 18.09
CA ASP A 107 -1.22 -27.89 16.66
C ASP A 107 -1.16 -26.62 15.82
N ARG A 108 -2.01 -25.62 16.14
CA ARG A 108 -1.99 -24.32 15.45
C ARG A 108 -0.71 -23.54 15.74
N ALA A 109 -0.20 -23.57 16.97
CA ALA A 109 1.08 -22.93 17.29
C ALA A 109 2.24 -23.59 16.52
N GLU A 110 2.27 -24.93 16.45
CA GLU A 110 3.29 -25.66 15.70
C GLU A 110 3.19 -25.40 14.18
N THR A 111 1.98 -25.30 13.65
CA THR A 111 1.75 -24.95 12.24
C THR A 111 2.27 -23.54 11.92
N ILE A 112 1.95 -22.54 12.78
CA ILE A 112 2.41 -21.15 12.61
C ILE A 112 3.93 -21.06 12.74
N LYS A 113 4.55 -21.75 13.72
CA LYS A 113 6.02 -21.79 13.82
C LYS A 113 6.68 -22.37 12.58
N ALA A 114 6.13 -23.44 12.02
CA ALA A 114 6.65 -24.08 10.83
C ALA A 114 6.63 -23.15 9.60
N LEU A 115 5.73 -22.17 9.52
CA LEU A 115 5.75 -21.15 8.47
C LEU A 115 7.00 -20.26 8.54
N ALA A 116 7.52 -20.01 9.74
CA ALA A 116 8.74 -19.23 9.97
C ALA A 116 10.03 -20.07 9.94
N ASP A 117 9.94 -21.40 9.88
CA ASP A 117 11.11 -22.28 9.83
C ASP A 117 11.61 -22.42 8.39
N PRO A 118 12.83 -21.94 8.06
CA PRO A 118 13.40 -22.10 6.72
C PRO A 118 13.55 -23.54 6.26
N ALA A 119 13.59 -24.51 7.17
CA ALA A 119 13.69 -25.94 6.85
C ALA A 119 12.36 -26.54 6.39
N SER A 120 11.24 -25.88 6.64
CA SER A 120 9.92 -26.35 6.23
C SER A 120 9.76 -26.32 4.71
N LYS A 121 9.16 -27.39 4.19
CA LYS A 121 8.91 -27.63 2.76
C LYS A 121 7.40 -27.78 2.51
N PRO A 122 6.96 -27.80 1.25
CA PRO A 122 5.54 -28.04 0.91
C PRO A 122 4.96 -29.28 1.61
N GLU A 123 5.74 -30.35 1.71
CA GLU A 123 5.33 -31.63 2.32
C GLU A 123 5.20 -31.57 3.86
N THR A 124 5.71 -30.50 4.50
CA THR A 124 5.53 -30.27 5.93
C THR A 124 4.07 -30.05 6.30
N PHE A 125 3.25 -29.58 5.33
CA PHE A 125 1.88 -29.15 5.55
C PHE A 125 0.85 -30.01 4.82
N GLY A 126 -0.19 -30.43 5.55
CA GLY A 126 -1.44 -30.93 4.97
C GLY A 126 -2.33 -29.77 4.49
N ARG A 127 -3.12 -30.01 3.45
CA ARG A 127 -4.07 -29.08 2.83
C ARG A 127 -5.39 -29.80 2.53
N PRO A 128 -6.55 -29.29 2.93
CA PRO A 128 -6.78 -28.11 3.79
C PRO A 128 -6.42 -28.37 5.26
N GLY A 129 -6.40 -27.30 6.06
CA GLY A 129 -6.15 -27.37 7.50
C GLY A 129 -6.91 -26.29 8.29
N HIS A 130 -6.42 -25.93 9.48
CA HIS A 130 -7.11 -25.05 10.45
C HIS A 130 -6.38 -23.72 10.70
N VAL A 131 -5.23 -23.50 10.07
CA VAL A 131 -4.53 -22.21 10.06
C VAL A 131 -4.74 -21.56 8.70
N ASN A 132 -5.01 -20.25 8.68
CA ASN A 132 -5.31 -19.46 7.50
C ASN A 132 -4.09 -18.59 7.12
N PRO A 133 -3.19 -19.02 6.23
CA PRO A 133 -2.11 -18.16 5.79
C PRO A 133 -2.64 -17.01 4.91
N LEU A 134 -2.02 -15.84 5.08
CA LEU A 134 -2.24 -14.64 4.27
C LEU A 134 -0.92 -14.22 3.66
N TYR A 135 -0.87 -13.91 2.37
CA TYR A 135 0.35 -13.33 1.83
C TYR A 135 0.33 -11.80 1.90
N ALA A 136 1.41 -11.24 2.45
CA ALA A 136 1.60 -9.81 2.49
C ALA A 136 2.09 -9.28 1.14
N GLN A 137 1.67 -8.07 0.80
CA GLN A 137 2.19 -7.37 -0.36
C GLN A 137 3.65 -6.97 -0.15
N ASP A 138 4.44 -7.02 -1.23
CA ASP A 138 5.78 -6.49 -1.24
C ASP A 138 5.75 -5.01 -0.84
N ASN A 139 6.77 -4.56 -0.10
CA ASN A 139 6.84 -3.23 0.50
C ASN A 139 5.92 -2.98 1.71
N GLY A 140 5.18 -3.99 2.19
CA GLY A 140 4.42 -3.96 3.45
C GLY A 140 3.36 -2.86 3.51
N VAL A 141 3.22 -2.19 4.68
CA VAL A 141 2.21 -1.15 4.90
C VAL A 141 2.34 0.05 3.95
N LEU A 142 3.50 0.25 3.34
CA LEU A 142 3.70 1.29 2.33
C LEU A 142 3.04 0.95 0.98
N ARG A 143 2.68 -0.30 0.76
CA ARG A 143 1.95 -0.77 -0.44
C ARG A 143 0.46 -0.99 -0.15
N ARG A 144 0.15 -1.62 0.98
CA ARG A 144 -1.22 -1.88 1.44
C ARG A 144 -1.31 -1.66 2.96
N SER A 145 -2.10 -0.70 3.38
CA SER A 145 -2.27 -0.31 4.79
C SER A 145 -3.13 -1.29 5.58
N GLY A 146 -2.77 -2.59 5.58
CA GLY A 146 -3.51 -3.66 6.25
C GLY A 146 -2.71 -4.34 7.36
N HIS A 147 -3.41 -5.04 8.27
CA HIS A 147 -2.82 -5.76 9.39
C HIS A 147 -1.87 -6.88 8.94
N THR A 148 -2.13 -7.52 7.80
CA THR A 148 -1.26 -8.52 7.16
C THR A 148 0.13 -7.93 6.91
N GLU A 149 0.18 -6.77 6.26
CA GLU A 149 1.40 -6.04 5.94
C GLU A 149 2.10 -5.51 7.20
N ALA A 150 1.31 -4.97 8.15
CA ALA A 150 1.83 -4.48 9.44
C ALA A 150 2.55 -5.59 10.22
N THR A 151 2.01 -6.81 10.20
CA THR A 151 2.62 -7.98 10.84
C THR A 151 4.01 -8.27 10.27
N ILE A 152 4.13 -8.31 8.95
CA ILE A 152 5.41 -8.59 8.27
C ILE A 152 6.42 -7.46 8.51
N ASP A 153 5.98 -6.21 8.51
CA ASP A 153 6.84 -5.07 8.78
C ASP A 153 7.36 -5.08 10.22
N LEU A 154 6.52 -5.38 11.19
CA LEU A 154 6.95 -5.53 12.59
C LEU A 154 7.96 -6.66 12.75
N CYS A 155 7.77 -7.80 12.05
CA CYS A 155 8.75 -8.88 12.04
C CYS A 155 10.12 -8.40 11.52
N ARG A 156 10.13 -7.75 10.35
CA ARG A 156 11.36 -7.23 9.73
C ARG A 156 12.07 -6.19 10.62
N MET A 157 11.31 -5.25 11.18
CA MET A 157 11.84 -4.22 12.07
C MET A 157 12.39 -4.80 13.38
N ALA A 158 11.80 -5.88 13.87
CA ALA A 158 12.29 -6.62 15.05
C ALA A 158 13.50 -7.53 14.75
N GLY A 159 13.88 -7.71 13.48
CA GLY A 159 14.93 -8.63 13.06
C GLY A 159 14.53 -10.10 13.20
N LEU A 160 13.24 -10.40 13.04
CA LEU A 160 12.65 -11.73 13.09
C LEU A 160 12.28 -12.20 11.67
N TYR A 161 12.06 -13.51 11.51
CA TYR A 161 11.58 -14.06 10.24
C TYR A 161 10.24 -13.40 9.84
N PRO A 162 10.05 -13.00 8.58
CA PRO A 162 8.85 -12.27 8.14
C PRO A 162 7.61 -13.18 8.02
N ALA A 163 7.21 -13.72 9.15
CA ALA A 163 5.99 -14.50 9.34
C ALA A 163 5.40 -14.20 10.73
N GLY A 164 4.10 -14.18 10.86
CA GLY A 164 3.44 -13.87 12.13
C GLY A 164 2.11 -14.57 12.30
N ALA A 165 1.45 -14.24 13.40
CA ALA A 165 0.04 -14.56 13.64
C ALA A 165 -0.70 -13.28 13.95
N LEU A 166 -1.93 -13.16 13.47
CA LEU A 166 -2.86 -12.10 13.79
C LEU A 166 -4.25 -12.65 14.05
N MET A 167 -5.04 -11.90 14.80
CA MET A 167 -6.45 -12.18 15.06
C MET A 167 -7.17 -10.88 15.39
N GLU A 168 -8.28 -10.63 14.73
CA GLU A 168 -9.14 -9.48 14.99
C GLU A 168 -9.70 -9.53 16.42
N ILE A 169 -9.85 -8.37 17.07
CA ILE A 169 -10.33 -8.26 18.43
C ILE A 169 -11.82 -7.91 18.44
N MET A 170 -12.61 -8.81 18.99
CA MET A 170 -14.05 -8.62 19.20
C MET A 170 -14.37 -8.37 20.67
N ASN A 171 -15.45 -7.63 20.91
CA ASN A 171 -16.10 -7.50 22.20
C ASN A 171 -16.73 -8.84 22.64
N GLU A 172 -17.14 -8.94 23.91
CA GLU A 172 -17.80 -10.15 24.43
C GLU A 172 -19.15 -10.45 23.79
N ASP A 173 -19.82 -9.42 23.30
CA ASP A 173 -21.10 -9.54 22.58
C ASP A 173 -20.94 -9.94 21.08
N GLY A 174 -19.69 -10.13 20.61
CA GLY A 174 -19.38 -10.51 19.24
C GLY A 174 -19.29 -9.34 18.26
N THR A 175 -19.45 -8.11 18.68
CA THR A 175 -19.18 -6.91 17.87
C THR A 175 -17.69 -6.63 17.78
N MET A 176 -17.23 -5.94 16.73
CA MET A 176 -15.82 -5.58 16.60
C MET A 176 -15.44 -4.52 17.64
N ALA A 177 -14.32 -4.73 18.34
CA ALA A 177 -13.77 -3.74 19.25
C ALA A 177 -13.22 -2.54 18.46
N ARG A 178 -13.51 -1.33 18.95
CA ARG A 178 -13.03 -0.08 18.36
C ARG A 178 -12.04 0.60 19.32
N MET A 179 -11.42 1.68 18.89
CA MET A 179 -10.35 2.35 19.64
C MET A 179 -10.63 2.49 21.15
N PRO A 180 -11.82 2.93 21.63
CA PRO A 180 -12.07 3.04 23.08
C PRO A 180 -11.93 1.70 23.83
N GLN A 181 -12.52 0.62 23.30
CA GLN A 181 -12.45 -0.72 23.90
C GLN A 181 -11.03 -1.30 23.78
N LEU A 182 -10.38 -1.11 22.62
CA LEU A 182 -9.01 -1.57 22.38
C LEU A 182 -8.01 -0.92 23.37
N GLN A 183 -8.22 0.35 23.73
CA GLN A 183 -7.41 1.03 24.74
C GLN A 183 -7.61 0.45 26.16
N GLU A 184 -8.82 0.05 26.51
CA GLU A 184 -9.11 -0.62 27.77
C GLU A 184 -8.46 -1.99 27.82
N MET A 185 -8.62 -2.80 26.76
CA MET A 185 -8.00 -4.12 26.63
C MET A 185 -6.47 -4.03 26.64
N ALA A 186 -5.88 -3.04 25.96
CA ALA A 186 -4.44 -2.81 25.97
C ALA A 186 -3.90 -2.54 27.39
N ARG A 187 -4.65 -1.80 28.23
CA ARG A 187 -4.28 -1.58 29.63
C ARG A 187 -4.41 -2.86 30.45
N GLU A 188 -5.54 -3.55 30.31
CA GLU A 188 -5.81 -4.80 31.04
C GLU A 188 -4.76 -5.87 30.73
N TRP A 189 -4.42 -6.04 29.45
CA TRP A 189 -3.45 -7.03 29.01
C TRP A 189 -1.98 -6.54 29.08
N ASN A 190 -1.77 -5.28 29.51
CA ASN A 190 -0.45 -4.64 29.54
C ASN A 190 0.28 -4.74 28.20
N MET A 191 -0.41 -4.42 27.11
CA MET A 191 0.09 -4.49 25.75
C MET A 191 0.27 -3.11 25.12
N LYS A 192 1.20 -3.02 24.18
CA LYS A 192 1.36 -1.81 23.36
C LYS A 192 0.27 -1.78 22.28
N ILE A 193 -0.20 -0.55 22.00
CA ILE A 193 -1.15 -0.29 20.92
C ILE A 193 -0.59 0.79 20.00
N ILE A 194 -0.56 0.50 18.72
CA ILE A 194 -0.09 1.41 17.64
C ILE A 194 -1.11 1.47 16.52
N THR A 195 -0.98 2.47 15.64
CA THR A 195 -1.78 2.56 14.42
C THR A 195 -0.95 2.21 13.19
N ILE A 196 -1.59 1.69 12.14
CA ILE A 196 -0.94 1.49 10.84
C ILE A 196 -0.48 2.83 10.27
N LYS A 197 -1.23 3.90 10.48
CA LYS A 197 -0.85 5.26 10.09
C LYS A 197 0.49 5.70 10.70
N ASP A 198 0.69 5.46 12.01
CA ASP A 198 1.96 5.78 12.68
C ASP A 198 3.11 4.89 12.19
N LEU A 199 2.82 3.61 11.90
CA LEU A 199 3.79 2.68 11.34
C LEU A 199 4.24 3.12 9.93
N ILE A 200 3.32 3.55 9.07
CA ILE A 200 3.62 4.14 7.76
C ILE A 200 4.51 5.37 7.93
N ALA A 201 4.10 6.32 8.78
CA ALA A 201 4.87 7.54 9.02
C ALA A 201 6.28 7.24 9.58
N TYR A 202 6.41 6.24 10.43
CA TYR A 202 7.69 5.79 10.96
C TYR A 202 8.59 5.22 9.86
N ARG A 203 8.07 4.31 9.03
CA ARG A 203 8.82 3.69 7.93
C ARG A 203 9.28 4.72 6.92
N ILE A 204 8.39 5.67 6.54
CA ILE A 204 8.75 6.78 5.62
C ILE A 204 9.92 7.61 6.16
N ARG A 205 9.98 7.84 7.49
CA ARG A 205 11.07 8.60 8.11
C ARG A 205 12.38 7.81 8.22
N LYS A 206 12.31 6.50 8.42
CA LYS A 206 13.48 5.64 8.68
C LYS A 206 14.02 4.93 7.45
N GLU A 207 13.17 4.66 6.47
CA GLU A 207 13.53 3.89 5.28
C GLU A 207 13.59 4.79 4.06
N SER A 208 14.71 4.76 3.36
CA SER A 208 14.79 5.33 2.02
C SER A 208 14.35 4.27 0.99
N LEU A 209 13.17 4.46 0.41
CA LEU A 209 12.65 3.61 -0.69
C LEU A 209 13.32 3.91 -2.03
N ILE A 210 14.08 5.01 -2.10
CA ILE A 210 14.66 5.54 -3.31
C ILE A 210 16.18 5.62 -3.22
N GLU A 211 16.83 5.44 -4.35
CA GLU A 211 18.20 5.80 -4.64
C GLU A 211 18.18 7.00 -5.58
N VAL A 212 18.96 8.01 -5.30
CA VAL A 212 19.00 9.27 -6.05
C VAL A 212 20.19 9.28 -6.99
N GLY A 213 19.96 9.56 -8.27
CA GLY A 213 21.01 9.68 -9.27
C GLY A 213 21.55 11.10 -9.42
N ASN A 214 22.36 11.34 -10.44
CA ASN A 214 22.97 12.63 -10.69
C ASN A 214 21.96 13.64 -11.25
N GLU A 215 21.98 14.85 -10.73
CA GLU A 215 21.27 16.00 -11.29
C GLU A 215 21.96 16.48 -12.58
N VAL A 216 21.16 16.79 -13.61
CA VAL A 216 21.64 17.38 -14.85
C VAL A 216 20.72 18.51 -15.30
N ASP A 217 21.29 19.42 -16.05
CA ASP A 217 20.56 20.48 -16.73
C ASP A 217 19.79 19.92 -17.92
N MET A 218 18.49 20.26 -18.05
CA MET A 218 17.59 19.68 -19.05
C MET A 218 16.77 20.75 -19.74
N PRO A 219 17.29 21.32 -20.85
CA PRO A 219 16.48 22.17 -21.74
C PRO A 219 15.47 21.30 -22.51
N THR A 220 14.21 21.72 -22.52
CA THR A 220 13.12 21.04 -23.24
C THR A 220 12.33 22.04 -24.08
N LEU A 221 11.43 21.53 -24.92
CA LEU A 221 10.50 22.37 -25.69
C LEU A 221 9.51 23.14 -24.80
N TYR A 222 9.30 22.70 -23.55
CA TYR A 222 8.28 23.22 -22.64
C TYR A 222 8.88 23.99 -21.45
N GLY A 223 10.20 24.18 -21.43
CA GLY A 223 10.90 24.90 -20.39
C GLY A 223 12.28 24.33 -20.11
N HIS A 224 12.97 24.98 -19.19
CA HIS A 224 14.31 24.64 -18.76
C HIS A 224 14.30 24.18 -17.30
N PHE A 225 14.72 22.95 -17.04
CA PHE A 225 14.60 22.25 -15.77
C PHE A 225 15.92 21.64 -15.34
N LYS A 226 16.03 21.28 -14.07
CA LYS A 226 16.97 20.28 -13.57
C LYS A 226 16.27 18.92 -13.61
N LEU A 227 16.92 17.91 -14.17
CA LEU A 227 16.42 16.53 -14.18
C LEU A 227 17.19 15.72 -13.16
N ILE A 228 16.47 15.01 -12.28
CA ILE A 228 17.01 14.14 -11.25
C ILE A 228 16.37 12.77 -11.40
N PRO A 229 17.14 11.71 -11.72
CA PRO A 229 16.61 10.35 -11.75
C PRO A 229 16.58 9.74 -10.35
N PHE A 230 15.60 8.86 -10.12
CA PHE A 230 15.41 8.11 -8.89
C PHE A 230 15.17 6.65 -9.22
N ARG A 231 15.79 5.73 -8.48
CA ARG A 231 15.52 4.31 -8.58
C ARG A 231 14.74 3.84 -7.36
N GLN A 232 13.60 3.20 -7.58
CA GLN A 232 12.84 2.55 -6.52
C GLN A 232 13.53 1.25 -6.11
N LYS A 233 13.94 1.13 -4.84
CA LYS A 233 14.75 0.00 -4.34
C LYS A 233 13.99 -1.34 -4.35
N SER A 234 12.66 -1.31 -4.21
CA SER A 234 11.85 -2.53 -4.10
C SER A 234 11.69 -3.30 -5.41
N ASN A 235 11.70 -2.61 -6.56
CA ASN A 235 11.41 -3.21 -7.88
C ASN A 235 12.38 -2.77 -8.99
N GLY A 236 13.33 -1.87 -8.68
CA GLY A 236 14.31 -1.36 -9.63
C GLY A 236 13.78 -0.37 -10.67
N LEU A 237 12.51 0.03 -10.59
CA LEU A 237 11.94 1.02 -11.52
C LEU A 237 12.63 2.37 -11.38
N GLU A 238 12.90 3.00 -12.52
CA GLU A 238 13.54 4.31 -12.60
C GLU A 238 12.51 5.40 -12.88
N HIS A 239 12.40 6.33 -11.96
CA HIS A 239 11.54 7.51 -12.02
C HIS A 239 12.39 8.74 -12.27
N MET A 240 11.77 9.87 -12.58
CA MET A 240 12.51 11.12 -12.73
C MET A 240 11.72 12.31 -12.16
N ALA A 241 12.46 13.32 -11.72
CA ALA A 241 11.90 14.60 -11.36
C ALA A 241 12.43 15.69 -12.32
N LEU A 242 11.54 16.57 -12.77
CA LEU A 242 11.89 17.86 -13.37
C LEU A 242 11.66 18.93 -12.34
N VAL A 243 12.71 19.66 -12.00
CA VAL A 243 12.71 20.66 -10.93
C VAL A 243 13.06 22.02 -11.51
N LYS A 244 12.33 23.05 -11.09
CA LYS A 244 12.61 24.44 -11.44
C LYS A 244 12.58 25.36 -10.23
N GLY A 245 13.55 26.25 -10.11
CA GLY A 245 13.65 27.19 -9.00
C GLY A 245 14.13 26.56 -7.68
N GLU A 246 14.12 27.39 -6.64
CA GLU A 246 14.45 27.04 -5.27
C GLU A 246 13.33 27.53 -4.36
N TRP A 247 13.14 26.89 -3.19
CA TRP A 247 12.07 27.21 -2.25
C TRP A 247 12.45 26.95 -0.80
N ASP A 248 11.74 27.57 0.11
CA ASP A 248 11.84 27.35 1.53
C ASP A 248 10.96 26.16 1.96
N GLU A 249 11.29 25.54 3.11
CA GLU A 249 10.65 24.33 3.63
C GLU A 249 9.11 24.44 3.75
N ASP A 250 8.61 25.63 4.11
CA ASP A 250 7.18 25.88 4.31
C ASP A 250 6.47 26.50 3.09
N GLU A 251 7.19 26.70 2.00
CA GLU A 251 6.63 27.31 0.78
C GLU A 251 5.74 26.30 0.02
N PRO A 252 4.50 26.65 -0.35
CA PRO A 252 3.65 25.81 -1.18
C PRO A 252 4.15 25.75 -2.63
N ILE A 253 4.59 24.58 -3.09
CA ILE A 253 5.22 24.41 -4.41
C ILE A 253 4.24 23.83 -5.43
N LEU A 254 4.23 24.41 -6.64
CA LEU A 254 3.46 23.89 -7.75
C LEU A 254 4.00 22.51 -8.15
N THR A 255 3.18 21.47 -7.98
CA THR A 255 3.61 20.08 -8.07
C THR A 255 2.73 19.26 -9.00
N ARG A 256 3.34 18.45 -9.85
CA ARG A 256 2.67 17.42 -10.65
C ARG A 256 3.28 16.04 -10.37
N VAL A 257 2.44 15.09 -10.02
CA VAL A 257 2.80 13.67 -10.04
C VAL A 257 2.16 13.03 -11.27
N HIS A 258 2.98 12.76 -12.29
CA HIS A 258 2.56 12.19 -13.57
C HIS A 258 2.94 10.70 -13.64
N SER A 259 1.98 9.83 -13.92
CA SER A 259 2.24 8.41 -14.17
C SER A 259 2.46 8.21 -15.67
N SER A 260 3.52 7.51 -16.05
CA SER A 260 3.90 7.27 -17.44
C SER A 260 2.76 6.71 -18.28
N CYS A 261 2.69 7.17 -19.49
CA CYS A 261 1.76 6.72 -20.52
C CYS A 261 2.46 6.71 -21.88
N ALA A 262 3.17 5.64 -22.19
CA ALA A 262 3.98 5.56 -23.43
C ALA A 262 3.20 5.92 -24.69
N THR A 263 1.93 5.53 -24.76
CA THR A 263 1.08 5.88 -25.90
C THR A 263 0.76 7.38 -25.98
N GLY A 264 0.46 8.04 -24.85
CA GLY A 264 0.17 9.48 -24.82
C GLY A 264 1.43 10.34 -24.83
N ASP A 265 2.37 10.03 -23.92
CA ASP A 265 3.53 10.89 -23.67
C ASP A 265 4.58 10.81 -24.79
N ILE A 266 4.76 9.63 -25.44
CA ILE A 266 5.77 9.41 -26.48
C ILE A 266 5.14 9.44 -27.88
N LEU A 267 4.00 8.74 -28.08
CA LEU A 267 3.41 8.56 -29.40
C LEU A 267 2.34 9.60 -29.75
N GLY A 268 1.97 10.49 -28.79
CA GLY A 268 0.94 11.49 -29.01
C GLY A 268 -0.45 10.89 -29.28
N SER A 269 -0.78 9.76 -28.63
CA SER A 269 -2.07 9.10 -28.83
C SER A 269 -3.23 10.01 -28.44
N MET A 270 -4.21 10.11 -29.32
CA MET A 270 -5.45 10.85 -29.09
C MET A 270 -6.48 10.06 -28.24
N ARG A 271 -6.17 8.85 -27.79
CA ARG A 271 -7.06 8.02 -26.94
C ARG A 271 -7.07 8.45 -25.47
N CYS A 272 -6.21 9.37 -25.08
CA CYS A 272 -6.10 9.91 -23.72
C CYS A 272 -5.48 11.32 -23.73
N ASP A 273 -5.64 12.02 -22.64
CA ASP A 273 -5.13 13.37 -22.38
C ASP A 273 -3.75 13.43 -21.70
N CYS A 274 -3.04 12.27 -21.57
CA CYS A 274 -1.83 12.16 -20.75
C CYS A 274 -0.68 13.03 -21.25
N GLY A 275 -0.30 12.93 -22.53
CA GLY A 275 0.79 13.70 -23.10
C GLY A 275 0.55 15.20 -23.03
N GLU A 276 -0.68 15.66 -23.34
CA GLU A 276 -1.03 17.06 -23.25
C GLU A 276 -1.00 17.57 -21.79
N GLN A 277 -1.44 16.77 -20.82
CA GLN A 277 -1.32 17.10 -19.40
C GLN A 277 0.16 17.18 -18.96
N LEU A 278 1.03 16.30 -19.46
CA LEU A 278 2.46 16.34 -19.17
C LEU A 278 3.07 17.66 -19.64
N HIS A 279 2.85 18.00 -20.91
CA HIS A 279 3.38 19.23 -21.52
C HIS A 279 2.83 20.49 -20.85
N LYS A 280 1.52 20.53 -20.61
CA LYS A 280 0.87 21.64 -19.90
C LYS A 280 1.41 21.84 -18.49
N ALA A 281 1.67 20.75 -17.74
CA ALA A 281 2.27 20.85 -16.42
C ALA A 281 3.68 21.45 -16.47
N MET A 282 4.50 21.05 -17.45
CA MET A 282 5.84 21.60 -17.64
C MET A 282 5.77 23.10 -17.96
N GLU A 283 4.89 23.52 -18.87
CA GLU A 283 4.68 24.94 -19.22
C GLU A 283 4.18 25.76 -18.02
N MET A 284 3.29 25.20 -17.19
CA MET A 284 2.81 25.87 -15.98
C MET A 284 3.94 26.09 -14.98
N ILE A 285 4.80 25.10 -14.74
CA ILE A 285 5.96 25.22 -13.87
C ILE A 285 6.98 26.21 -14.44
N GLU A 286 7.23 26.16 -15.75
CA GLU A 286 8.12 27.12 -16.43
C GLU A 286 7.64 28.56 -16.24
N ARG A 287 6.35 28.82 -16.41
CA ARG A 287 5.73 30.15 -16.26
C ARG A 287 5.73 30.63 -14.80
N GLU A 288 5.50 29.72 -13.85
CA GLU A 288 5.57 30.01 -12.40
C GLU A 288 7.00 30.36 -11.96
N GLY A 289 8.00 29.77 -12.63
CA GLY A 289 9.42 29.93 -12.28
C GLY A 289 9.87 29.02 -11.14
N LYS A 290 8.95 28.31 -10.46
CA LYS A 290 9.19 27.34 -9.40
C LYS A 290 8.23 26.15 -9.51
N GLY A 291 8.72 24.95 -9.31
CA GLY A 291 7.85 23.77 -9.26
C GLY A 291 8.57 22.46 -9.49
N VAL A 292 7.82 21.38 -9.29
CA VAL A 292 8.30 19.99 -9.42
C VAL A 292 7.31 19.20 -10.26
N LEU A 293 7.82 18.49 -11.26
CA LEU A 293 7.10 17.42 -11.94
C LEU A 293 7.79 16.10 -11.65
N ILE A 294 7.10 15.18 -10.96
CA ILE A 294 7.53 13.78 -10.77
C ILE A 294 6.94 12.95 -11.90
N TYR A 295 7.79 12.27 -12.66
CA TYR A 295 7.41 11.33 -13.69
C TYR A 295 7.63 9.90 -13.19
N MET A 296 6.52 9.21 -12.89
CA MET A 296 6.51 7.87 -12.31
C MET A 296 6.38 6.80 -13.39
N GLN A 297 7.30 5.85 -13.44
CA GLN A 297 7.22 4.68 -14.33
C GLN A 297 6.15 3.69 -13.82
N GLN A 298 4.88 4.06 -14.01
CA GLN A 298 3.71 3.30 -13.56
C GLN A 298 2.66 3.22 -14.69
N GLU A 299 3.10 2.67 -15.83
CA GLU A 299 2.30 2.53 -17.06
C GLU A 299 0.96 1.83 -16.81
N GLY A 300 -0.10 2.35 -17.43
CA GLY A 300 -1.43 1.76 -17.32
C GLY A 300 -2.00 1.78 -15.90
N ARG A 301 -1.63 2.74 -15.04
CA ARG A 301 -1.95 2.78 -13.61
C ARG A 301 -1.33 1.62 -12.81
N GLY A 302 -0.13 1.19 -13.20
CA GLY A 302 0.62 0.13 -12.53
C GLY A 302 0.48 -1.26 -13.15
N ILE A 303 -0.44 -1.46 -14.12
CA ILE A 303 -0.64 -2.78 -14.77
C ILE A 303 0.37 -3.07 -15.90
N GLY A 304 1.15 -2.08 -16.32
CA GLY A 304 2.13 -2.20 -17.39
C GLY A 304 1.55 -2.05 -18.80
N LEU A 305 2.45 -1.86 -19.79
CA LEU A 305 2.06 -1.57 -21.17
C LEU A 305 1.28 -2.72 -21.83
N MET A 306 1.71 -3.97 -21.64
CA MET A 306 1.06 -5.13 -22.27
C MET A 306 -0.40 -5.24 -21.83
N ASN A 307 -0.67 -5.17 -20.54
CA ASN A 307 -2.03 -5.26 -20.01
C ASN A 307 -2.87 -4.03 -20.38
N LYS A 308 -2.27 -2.84 -20.45
CA LYS A 308 -2.93 -1.64 -20.97
C LYS A 308 -3.40 -1.81 -22.41
N ILE A 309 -2.57 -2.41 -23.29
CA ILE A 309 -2.97 -2.68 -24.67
C ILE A 309 -4.06 -3.75 -24.74
N ALA A 310 -4.01 -4.78 -23.88
CA ALA A 310 -5.09 -5.75 -23.75
C ALA A 310 -6.41 -5.06 -23.30
N ALA A 311 -6.34 -4.15 -22.33
CA ALA A 311 -7.50 -3.33 -21.92
C ALA A 311 -8.04 -2.47 -23.08
N TYR A 312 -7.17 -1.90 -23.92
CA TYR A 312 -7.61 -1.17 -25.12
C TYR A 312 -8.39 -2.06 -26.08
N LYS A 313 -7.97 -3.33 -26.23
CA LYS A 313 -8.71 -4.29 -27.09
C LYS A 313 -10.11 -4.57 -26.55
N LEU A 314 -10.25 -4.78 -25.25
CA LEU A 314 -11.54 -4.94 -24.59
C LEU A 314 -12.43 -3.69 -24.70
N GLN A 315 -11.84 -2.50 -24.66
CA GLN A 315 -12.55 -1.23 -24.87
C GLN A 315 -13.06 -1.09 -26.30
N GLU A 316 -12.34 -1.58 -27.31
CA GLU A 316 -12.82 -1.64 -28.70
C GLU A 316 -14.03 -2.59 -28.85
N GLU A 317 -14.11 -3.60 -27.98
CA GLU A 317 -15.23 -4.54 -27.90
C GLU A 317 -16.41 -4.01 -27.05
N GLY A 318 -16.30 -2.79 -26.51
CA GLY A 318 -17.39 -2.06 -25.86
C GLY A 318 -17.26 -1.88 -24.34
N MET A 319 -16.30 -2.51 -23.67
CA MET A 319 -16.07 -2.31 -22.24
C MET A 319 -15.63 -0.87 -21.95
N ASP A 320 -15.83 -0.40 -20.73
CA ASP A 320 -15.18 0.81 -20.26
C ASP A 320 -13.79 0.51 -19.65
N THR A 321 -13.06 1.56 -19.27
CA THR A 321 -11.68 1.41 -18.74
C THR A 321 -11.63 0.66 -17.41
N VAL A 322 -12.65 0.82 -16.55
CA VAL A 322 -12.70 0.16 -15.24
C VAL A 322 -13.00 -1.32 -15.41
N ASP A 323 -14.05 -1.63 -16.18
CA ASP A 323 -14.47 -2.99 -16.43
C ASP A 323 -13.40 -3.79 -17.19
N ALA A 324 -12.68 -3.17 -18.14
CA ALA A 324 -11.57 -3.82 -18.84
C ALA A 324 -10.42 -4.19 -17.88
N ASN A 325 -10.07 -3.33 -16.92
CA ASN A 325 -9.03 -3.65 -15.94
C ASN A 325 -9.47 -4.78 -14.99
N VAL A 326 -10.72 -4.73 -14.51
CA VAL A 326 -11.27 -5.79 -13.64
C VAL A 326 -11.34 -7.12 -14.38
N HIS A 327 -11.73 -7.11 -15.66
CA HIS A 327 -11.76 -8.32 -16.50
C HIS A 327 -10.38 -8.96 -16.66
N LEU A 328 -9.32 -8.15 -16.65
CA LEU A 328 -7.93 -8.61 -16.71
C LEU A 328 -7.36 -9.00 -15.32
N GLY A 329 -8.18 -8.96 -14.25
CA GLY A 329 -7.78 -9.34 -12.90
C GLY A 329 -7.04 -8.26 -12.11
N PHE A 330 -7.13 -6.99 -12.52
CA PHE A 330 -6.49 -5.85 -11.86
C PHE A 330 -7.50 -4.98 -11.11
N LYS A 331 -7.02 -4.29 -10.07
CA LYS A 331 -7.79 -3.21 -9.45
C LYS A 331 -7.91 -2.02 -10.41
N PRO A 332 -8.89 -1.14 -10.19
CA PRO A 332 -9.02 0.10 -10.96
C PRO A 332 -7.77 1.00 -10.90
N ASP A 333 -7.00 0.93 -9.82
CA ASP A 333 -5.75 1.68 -9.60
C ASP A 333 -4.75 0.84 -8.79
N GLU A 334 -3.60 0.51 -9.40
CA GLU A 334 -2.50 -0.27 -8.81
C GLU A 334 -1.25 0.60 -8.56
N ARG A 335 -1.38 1.95 -8.60
CA ARG A 335 -0.23 2.85 -8.43
C ARG A 335 0.29 2.87 -6.99
N ASP A 336 1.62 2.98 -6.89
CA ASP A 336 2.34 3.22 -5.64
C ASP A 336 2.58 4.74 -5.49
N TYR A 337 2.02 5.32 -4.44
CA TYR A 337 2.20 6.73 -4.11
C TYR A 337 3.36 7.00 -3.16
N GLY A 338 3.85 5.97 -2.44
CA GLY A 338 4.89 6.10 -1.42
C GLY A 338 6.24 6.52 -2.00
N CYS A 339 6.63 5.93 -3.12
CA CYS A 339 7.86 6.30 -3.83
C CYS A 339 7.81 7.78 -4.28
N GLY A 340 6.71 8.21 -4.92
CA GLY A 340 6.52 9.58 -5.35
C GLY A 340 6.54 10.58 -4.19
N ALA A 341 5.94 10.23 -3.06
CA ALA A 341 5.96 11.05 -1.85
C ALA A 341 7.37 11.20 -1.29
N GLN A 342 8.17 10.13 -1.25
CA GLN A 342 9.57 10.23 -0.82
C GLN A 342 10.44 11.05 -1.77
N MET A 343 10.21 10.95 -3.08
CA MET A 343 10.88 11.82 -4.06
C MET A 343 10.59 13.29 -3.78
N LEU A 344 9.32 13.65 -3.55
CA LEU A 344 8.93 15.03 -3.21
C LEU A 344 9.59 15.51 -1.92
N ARG A 345 9.57 14.70 -0.86
CA ARG A 345 10.25 15.05 0.40
C ARG A 345 11.76 15.20 0.24
N HIS A 346 12.40 14.33 -0.54
CA HIS A 346 13.82 14.45 -0.85
C HIS A 346 14.16 15.79 -1.53
N LEU A 347 13.25 16.26 -2.39
CA LEU A 347 13.37 17.55 -3.07
C LEU A 347 12.97 18.75 -2.19
N GLY A 348 12.66 18.53 -0.89
CA GLY A 348 12.27 19.59 0.04
C GLY A 348 10.81 20.07 -0.13
N VAL A 349 9.97 19.33 -0.84
CA VAL A 349 8.55 19.66 -0.96
C VAL A 349 7.80 19.08 0.24
N HIS A 350 7.25 19.94 1.08
CA HIS A 350 6.41 19.59 2.24
C HIS A 350 4.97 20.06 2.05
N LYS A 351 4.79 21.25 1.47
CA LYS A 351 3.50 21.83 1.11
C LYS A 351 3.41 21.94 -0.40
N MET A 352 2.27 21.59 -0.97
CA MET A 352 2.13 21.63 -2.42
C MET A 352 0.81 22.22 -2.90
N ARG A 353 0.88 22.88 -4.04
CA ARG A 353 -0.22 23.22 -4.93
C ARG A 353 -0.27 22.12 -5.99
N LEU A 354 -1.14 21.11 -5.79
CA LEU A 354 -1.11 19.89 -6.58
C LEU A 354 -1.91 20.01 -7.88
N MET A 355 -1.24 19.88 -9.02
CA MET A 355 -1.88 19.81 -10.33
C MET A 355 -2.54 18.46 -10.54
N THR A 356 -3.84 18.38 -10.30
CA THR A 356 -4.61 17.13 -10.50
C THR A 356 -6.11 17.43 -10.69
N ASN A 357 -6.78 16.55 -11.44
CA ASN A 357 -8.24 16.50 -11.54
C ASN A 357 -8.77 15.25 -10.80
N ASN A 358 -7.92 14.49 -10.11
CA ASN A 358 -8.26 13.24 -9.43
C ASN A 358 -8.19 13.40 -7.90
N PRO A 359 -9.33 13.42 -7.17
CA PRO A 359 -9.35 13.52 -5.71
C PRO A 359 -8.60 12.39 -4.99
N THR A 360 -8.63 11.16 -5.52
CA THR A 360 -7.96 10.00 -4.91
C THR A 360 -6.45 10.17 -4.81
N LYS A 361 -5.82 10.90 -5.77
CA LYS A 361 -4.39 11.22 -5.69
C LYS A 361 -4.03 12.07 -4.48
N ARG A 362 -4.94 12.93 -4.02
CA ARG A 362 -4.74 13.79 -2.86
C ARG A 362 -4.58 12.95 -1.60
N VAL A 363 -5.55 12.07 -1.34
CA VAL A 363 -5.54 11.17 -0.18
C VAL A 363 -4.27 10.30 -0.15
N GLY A 364 -3.86 9.79 -1.31
CA GLY A 364 -2.65 8.98 -1.45
C GLY A 364 -1.36 9.71 -1.06
N LEU A 365 -1.23 11.02 -1.27
CA LEU A 365 -0.04 11.80 -0.93
C LEU A 365 -0.09 12.33 0.51
N GLU A 366 -1.25 12.75 0.99
CA GLU A 366 -1.46 13.24 2.36
C GLU A 366 -1.15 12.15 3.41
N ALA A 367 -1.45 10.89 3.10
CA ALA A 367 -1.11 9.75 3.95
C ALA A 367 0.41 9.62 4.23
N TYR A 368 1.25 10.20 3.36
CA TYR A 368 2.70 10.21 3.50
C TYR A 368 3.26 11.51 4.11
N GLY A 369 2.40 12.34 4.72
CA GLY A 369 2.81 13.54 5.43
C GLY A 369 3.18 14.72 4.52
N LEU A 370 2.62 14.77 3.32
CA LEU A 370 2.66 15.90 2.42
C LEU A 370 1.37 16.72 2.59
N GLU A 371 1.50 18.04 2.74
CA GLU A 371 0.35 18.92 2.89
C GLU A 371 -0.09 19.46 1.50
N ILE A 372 -1.34 19.19 1.11
CA ILE A 372 -1.91 19.74 -0.11
C ILE A 372 -2.73 21.00 0.24
N VAL A 373 -2.15 22.16 -0.02
CA VAL A 373 -2.78 23.44 0.31
C VAL A 373 -3.73 23.94 -0.78
N GLU A 374 -3.55 23.48 -2.02
CA GLU A 374 -4.37 23.89 -3.16
C GLU A 374 -4.46 22.79 -4.21
N ASN A 375 -5.64 22.60 -4.79
CA ASN A 375 -5.83 21.79 -5.99
C ASN A 375 -5.81 22.68 -7.22
N VAL A 376 -4.80 22.49 -8.09
CA VAL A 376 -4.65 23.24 -9.34
C VAL A 376 -5.21 22.41 -10.49
N PRO A 377 -6.29 22.82 -11.15
CA PRO A 377 -6.87 22.07 -12.27
C PRO A 377 -5.90 21.96 -13.45
N ILE A 378 -5.85 20.78 -14.06
CA ILE A 378 -5.06 20.55 -15.27
C ILE A 378 -5.93 19.84 -16.33
N GLU A 379 -6.99 20.56 -16.75
CA GLU A 379 -7.94 20.06 -17.73
C GLU A 379 -7.43 20.27 -19.15
N ILE A 380 -7.64 19.27 -20.00
CA ILE A 380 -7.41 19.32 -21.44
C ILE A 380 -8.76 19.25 -22.13
N SER A 381 -8.94 20.03 -23.20
CA SER A 381 -10.17 19.98 -23.98
C SER A 381 -10.33 18.61 -24.64
N PRO A 382 -11.51 17.97 -24.50
CA PRO A 382 -11.71 16.65 -25.08
C PRO A 382 -11.64 16.66 -26.60
N ASN A 383 -11.13 15.57 -27.17
CA ASN A 383 -11.15 15.30 -28.59
C ASN A 383 -12.15 14.15 -28.90
N PRO A 384 -12.53 13.91 -30.17
CA PRO A 384 -13.50 12.86 -30.50
C PRO A 384 -13.11 11.45 -30.09
N TYR A 385 -11.82 11.18 -29.89
CA TYR A 385 -11.32 9.83 -29.58
C TYR A 385 -11.20 9.57 -28.07
N ASP A 386 -10.98 10.62 -27.24
CA ASP A 386 -10.84 10.47 -25.79
C ASP A 386 -12.07 10.87 -24.98
N TYR A 387 -13.10 11.45 -25.62
CA TYR A 387 -14.33 11.91 -24.93
C TYR A 387 -14.94 10.79 -24.04
N LYS A 388 -15.08 9.57 -24.57
CA LYS A 388 -15.61 8.43 -23.82
C LYS A 388 -14.71 8.09 -22.61
N TYR A 389 -13.40 8.15 -22.78
CA TYR A 389 -12.43 7.92 -21.71
C TYR A 389 -12.51 8.99 -20.62
N LEU A 390 -12.56 10.27 -20.99
CA LEU A 390 -12.71 11.37 -20.03
C LEU A 390 -14.04 11.32 -19.29
N LYS A 391 -15.12 10.96 -19.98
CA LYS A 391 -16.42 10.76 -19.37
C LYS A 391 -16.40 9.60 -18.34
N THR A 392 -15.76 8.49 -18.63
CA THR A 392 -15.57 7.40 -17.67
C THR A 392 -14.75 7.86 -16.44
N LYS A 393 -13.71 8.67 -16.63
CA LYS A 393 -12.97 9.28 -15.51
C LYS A 393 -13.88 10.14 -14.63
N GLN A 394 -14.74 10.96 -15.23
CA GLN A 394 -15.67 11.83 -14.49
C GLN A 394 -16.73 11.01 -13.75
N GLU A 395 -17.44 10.12 -14.43
CA GLU A 395 -18.63 9.44 -13.91
C GLU A 395 -18.29 8.28 -12.95
N ARG A 396 -17.23 7.52 -13.23
CA ARG A 396 -16.90 6.29 -12.49
C ARG A 396 -15.68 6.40 -11.58
N MET A 397 -14.85 7.43 -11.77
CA MET A 397 -13.61 7.58 -11.02
C MET A 397 -13.54 8.92 -10.25
N GLY A 398 -14.63 9.66 -10.21
CA GLY A 398 -14.75 10.89 -9.42
C GLY A 398 -13.80 12.03 -9.86
N HIS A 399 -13.33 12.01 -11.11
CA HIS A 399 -12.52 13.12 -11.61
C HIS A 399 -13.33 14.39 -11.74
N GLU A 400 -12.79 15.50 -11.27
CA GLU A 400 -13.35 16.85 -11.44
C GLU A 400 -12.99 17.37 -12.83
N LEU A 401 -13.89 17.19 -13.80
CA LEU A 401 -13.74 17.60 -15.20
C LEU A 401 -14.96 18.39 -15.66
N HIS A 402 -14.74 19.44 -16.48
CA HIS A 402 -15.79 20.25 -17.10
C HIS A 402 -15.87 19.89 -18.60
N LEU A 403 -16.40 18.70 -18.90
CA LEU A 403 -16.60 18.24 -20.28
C LEU A 403 -17.73 19.07 -20.94
N ARG A 404 -17.40 19.86 -21.95
CA ARG A 404 -18.37 20.63 -22.76
C ARG A 404 -18.60 19.98 -24.11
#